data_59e4a2fe9548733b43d4225824c31046
#
_entry.id   59e4a2fe9548733b43d4225824c31046
#
_cell.length_a   1.000
_cell.length_b   1.000
_cell.length_c   1.000
_cell.angle_alpha   90.00
_cell.angle_beta   90.00
_cell.angle_gamma   90.00
#
_symmetry.space_group_name_H-M   'P 1'
#
loop_
_entity.id
_entity.type
_entity.pdbx_description
1 polymer ?
#
loop_
_entity_poly.entity_id
_entity_poly.type
_entity_poly.pdbx_seq_one_letter_code
_entity_poly.pdbx_strand_id
1 'polypeptide(L)' 'MKEYTFRNMEELKKFLEERKDDKGERYYYGDLDNLDGDLYTIQDIEKDLCKEWFEDGGVSTVYEFEEGEIEEEGE' A
#
# COMPACT_ATOMS: atom_id res chain seq x y z
N MET A 1 -8.05 1.67 9.74
CA MET A 1 -7.39 1.25 8.48
C MET A 1 -8.30 1.57 7.31
N LYS A 2 -7.72 2.14 6.26
CA LYS A 2 -8.48 2.42 5.06
C LYS A 2 -8.02 1.50 3.96
N GLU A 3 -8.97 1.04 3.15
CA GLU A 3 -8.65 0.11 2.08
C GLU A 3 -8.94 0.77 0.75
N TYR A 4 -7.98 0.74 -0.14
CA TYR A 4 -8.12 1.34 -1.46
C TYR A 4 -7.89 0.25 -2.50
N THR A 5 -8.85 0.09 -3.41
CA THR A 5 -8.73 -0.92 -4.46
C THR A 5 -8.60 -0.23 -5.81
N PHE A 6 -7.65 -0.70 -6.59
CA PHE A 6 -7.35 -0.09 -7.88
C PHE A 6 -7.56 -1.11 -8.99
N ARG A 7 -8.10 -0.66 -10.10
CA ARG A 7 -8.41 -1.53 -11.22
C ARG A 7 -7.36 -1.46 -12.32
N ASN A 8 -6.52 -0.47 -12.30
CA ASN A 8 -5.47 -0.35 -13.28
C ASN A 8 -4.31 0.44 -12.71
N MET A 9 -3.21 0.41 -13.43
CA MET A 9 -1.99 1.03 -12.96
C MET A 9 -2.13 2.54 -12.83
N GLU A 10 -2.93 3.16 -13.68
CA GLU A 10 -3.07 4.59 -13.62
C GLU A 10 -3.72 5.03 -12.31
N GLU A 11 -4.71 4.28 -11.86
CA GLU A 11 -5.37 4.64 -10.61
C GLU A 11 -4.40 4.52 -9.44
N LEU A 12 -3.60 3.47 -9.45
CA LEU A 12 -2.63 3.28 -8.37
C LEU A 12 -1.56 4.36 -8.41
N LYS A 13 -1.09 4.70 -9.59
CA LYS A 13 -0.07 5.74 -9.70
C LYS A 13 -0.61 7.08 -9.23
N LYS A 14 -1.86 7.37 -9.48
CA LYS A 14 -2.44 8.61 -9.03
C LYS A 14 -2.50 8.65 -7.52
N PHE A 15 -2.88 7.52 -6.91
CA PHE A 15 -2.94 7.42 -5.45
C PHE A 15 -1.55 7.69 -4.86
N LEU A 16 -0.51 7.09 -5.45
CA LEU A 16 0.83 7.28 -4.95
C LEU A 16 1.32 8.71 -5.16
N GLU A 17 0.94 9.30 -6.29
CA GLU A 17 1.36 10.65 -6.59
C GLU A 17 0.78 11.63 -5.59
N GLU A 18 -0.46 11.41 -5.20
CA GLU A 18 -1.11 12.30 -4.25
C GLU A 18 -0.46 12.21 -2.87
N ARG A 19 0.28 11.15 -2.63
CA ARG A 19 0.90 10.92 -1.33
C ARG A 19 2.42 10.87 -1.41
N LYS A 20 2.98 11.41 -2.49
CA LYS A 20 4.43 11.27 -2.71
C LYS A 20 5.27 11.90 -1.64
N ASP A 21 4.69 12.86 -0.91
CA ASP A 21 5.44 13.53 0.15
C ASP A 21 5.34 12.80 1.48
N ASP A 22 4.52 11.77 1.55
CA ASP A 22 4.36 11.03 2.79
C ASP A 22 5.48 9.99 2.87
N LYS A 23 6.32 10.11 3.88
CA LYS A 23 7.43 9.20 4.06
C LYS A 23 7.20 8.20 5.18
N GLY A 24 6.00 8.15 5.71
CA GLY A 24 5.72 7.25 6.81
C GLY A 24 5.52 5.83 6.40
N GLU A 25 5.95 4.90 7.23
CA GLU A 25 5.79 3.47 6.95
C GLU A 25 4.44 3.05 7.50
N ARG A 26 3.40 3.36 6.78
CA ARG A 26 2.05 3.07 7.24
C ARG A 26 1.17 2.43 6.16
N TYR A 27 1.78 1.94 5.10
CA TYR A 27 1.02 1.37 4.00
C TYR A 27 1.39 -0.09 3.81
N TYR A 28 0.43 -0.86 3.33
CA TYR A 28 0.68 -2.26 3.06
C TYR A 28 -0.10 -2.65 1.81
N TYR A 29 0.45 -3.53 1.01
CA TYR A 29 -0.27 -4.05 -0.13
C TYR A 29 -0.09 -5.56 -0.14
N GLY A 30 -1.11 -6.24 -0.64
CA GLY A 30 -1.06 -7.68 -0.68
C GLY A 30 -2.05 -8.28 0.29
N ASP A 31 -1.77 -9.50 0.70
CA ASP A 31 -2.69 -10.25 1.53
C ASP A 31 -2.49 -9.89 3.00
N LEU A 32 -3.52 -9.39 3.62
CA LEU A 32 -3.41 -9.02 5.04
C LEU A 32 -3.07 -10.20 5.92
N ASP A 33 -3.41 -11.41 5.48
CA ASP A 33 -3.08 -12.58 6.28
C ASP A 33 -1.57 -12.77 6.39
N ASN A 34 -0.82 -12.18 5.48
CA ASN A 34 0.62 -12.29 5.49
C ASN A 34 1.30 -11.10 6.13
N LEU A 35 0.52 -10.19 6.68
CA LEU A 35 1.10 -9.00 7.30
C LEU A 35 1.78 -9.42 8.60
N ASP A 36 3.05 -9.16 8.69
CA ASP A 36 3.81 -9.56 9.87
C ASP A 36 4.39 -8.36 10.60
N GLY A 37 3.76 -7.24 10.45
CA GLY A 37 4.18 -6.06 11.20
C GLY A 37 5.00 -5.07 10.41
N ASP A 38 5.45 -5.47 9.24
CA ASP A 38 6.27 -4.59 8.43
C ASP A 38 5.37 -3.83 7.47
N LEU A 39 5.43 -2.52 7.56
CA LEU A 39 4.66 -1.68 6.64
C LEU A 39 5.61 -0.98 5.69
N TYR A 40 5.05 -0.45 4.61
CA TYR A 40 5.84 0.15 3.56
C TYR A 40 5.58 1.65 3.48
N THR A 41 6.52 2.36 2.89
CA THR A 41 6.29 3.77 2.57
C THR A 41 5.67 3.83 1.19
N ILE A 42 5.18 5.00 0.83
CA ILE A 42 4.67 5.22 -0.52
C ILE A 42 5.78 4.98 -1.53
N GLN A 43 7.00 5.40 -1.19
CA GLN A 43 8.13 5.22 -2.10
C GLN A 43 8.46 3.76 -2.31
N ASP A 44 8.29 2.94 -1.27
CA ASP A 44 8.53 1.50 -1.40
C ASP A 44 7.52 0.88 -2.34
N ILE A 45 6.26 1.28 -2.24
CA ILE A 45 5.24 0.73 -3.12
C ILE A 45 5.52 1.15 -4.55
N GLU A 46 5.95 2.39 -4.73
CA GLU A 46 6.22 2.88 -6.07
C GLU A 46 7.34 2.08 -6.72
N LYS A 47 8.34 1.71 -5.95
CA LYS A 47 9.45 0.93 -6.48
C LYS A 47 9.00 -0.46 -6.91
N ASP A 48 7.98 -0.98 -6.25
CA ASP A 48 7.53 -2.34 -6.54
C ASP A 48 6.44 -2.40 -7.59
N LEU A 49 6.03 -1.26 -8.14
CA LEU A 49 4.98 -1.26 -9.15
C LEU A 49 5.35 -2.17 -10.30
N CYS A 50 4.38 -2.96 -10.73
CA CYS A 50 4.63 -3.93 -11.76
C CYS A 50 3.34 -4.13 -12.56
N LYS A 51 3.46 -4.30 -13.87
CA LYS A 51 2.29 -4.50 -14.71
C LYS A 51 1.54 -5.74 -14.29
N GLU A 52 2.23 -6.71 -13.75
CA GLU A 52 1.61 -7.98 -13.39
C GLU A 52 0.54 -7.81 -12.33
N TRP A 53 0.59 -6.71 -11.59
CA TRP A 53 -0.41 -6.49 -10.56
C TRP A 53 -1.82 -6.37 -11.14
N PHE A 54 -1.91 -6.02 -12.42
CA PHE A 54 -3.21 -5.80 -13.04
C PHE A 54 -3.45 -6.70 -14.24
N GLU A 55 -2.66 -7.76 -14.40
CA GLU A 55 -2.85 -8.64 -15.53
C GLU A 55 -4.11 -9.47 -15.36
N ASP A 56 -4.69 -9.83 -16.45
CA ASP A 56 -5.88 -10.69 -16.47
C ASP A 56 -7.06 -10.07 -15.73
N GLY A 57 -7.13 -8.75 -15.77
CA GLY A 57 -8.25 -8.08 -15.12
C GLY A 57 -8.14 -8.04 -13.61
N GLY A 58 -6.95 -8.28 -13.08
CA GLY A 58 -6.78 -8.28 -11.64
C GLY A 58 -6.90 -6.89 -11.06
N VAL A 59 -7.06 -6.83 -9.76
CA VAL A 59 -7.10 -5.56 -9.05
C VAL A 59 -6.05 -5.60 -7.96
N SER A 60 -5.63 -4.42 -7.52
CA SER A 60 -4.66 -4.32 -6.45
C SER A 60 -5.26 -3.51 -5.31
N THR A 61 -4.91 -3.86 -4.11
CA THR A 61 -5.43 -3.19 -2.93
C THR A 61 -4.27 -2.69 -2.08
N VAL A 62 -4.40 -1.45 -1.63
CA VAL A 62 -3.41 -0.87 -0.73
C VAL A 62 -4.15 -0.48 0.54
N TYR A 63 -3.56 -0.77 1.68
CA TYR A 63 -4.15 -0.45 2.96
C TYR A 63 -3.36 0.69 3.58
N GLU A 64 -4.06 1.64 4.18
CA GLU A 64 -3.43 2.76 4.85
C GLU A 64 -3.77 2.68 6.32
N PHE A 65 -2.77 2.61 7.18
CA PHE A 65 -2.97 2.51 8.61
C PHE A 65 -2.77 3.88 9.24
N GLU A 66 -3.52 4.13 10.29
CA GLU A 66 -3.37 5.38 11.02
C GLU A 66 -2.44 5.15 12.20
N GLU A 67 -1.93 6.23 12.75
CA GLU A 67 -0.98 6.09 13.83
C GLU A 67 -1.48 5.21 14.95
N GLY A 68 -2.73 5.34 15.30
CA GLY A 68 -3.26 4.55 16.40
C GLY A 68 -3.43 3.09 16.09
N GLU A 69 -3.34 2.73 14.80
CA GLU A 69 -3.51 1.36 14.40
C GLU A 69 -2.18 0.64 14.24
N ILE A 70 -1.09 1.37 14.22
CA ILE A 70 0.21 0.76 14.05
C ILE A 70 0.69 0.30 15.41
N GLU A 71 0.84 -1.01 15.55
CA GLU A 71 1.27 -1.54 16.81
C GLU A 71 2.71 -1.25 17.00
N GLU A 72 3.04 -0.66 18.14
CA GLU A 72 4.39 -0.42 18.45
C GLU A 72 4.88 -1.56 19.23
N GLU A 73 5.59 -2.39 18.69
CA GLU A 73 5.99 -3.49 19.36
C GLU A 73 6.83 -3.25 20.45
N GLY A 74 7.06 -3.94 21.19
CA GLY A 74 7.92 -3.77 22.20
C GLY A 74 7.54 -2.95 23.23
N GLU A 75 6.77 -2.75 23.01
CA GLU A 75 6.54 -2.08 23.96
C GLU A 75 6.32 -2.77 24.74
#